data_a73734cbdb19289eac1dee9f91ce8238
#
_entry.id   a73734cbdb19289eac1dee9f91ce8238
#
_cell.length_a   1.000
_cell.length_b   1.000
_cell.length_c   1.000
_cell.angle_alpha   90.00
_cell.angle_beta   90.00
_cell.angle_gamma   90.00
#
_symmetry.space_group_name_H-M   'P 1'
#
loop_
_entity.id
_entity.type
_entity.pdbx_description
1 polymer ?
#
loop_
_entity_poly.entity_id
_entity_poly.type
_entity_poly.pdbx_seq_one_letter_code
_entity_poly.pdbx_strand_id
1 'polypeptide(L)'
;MFRNNTYIRTRHIILRVLYCSRMTRKEMKMKKKIEKIINKETILYIFFGVWTTIVNFGSFVIFEKFFGSEYYLIANVGSFICATLFAFITNKYFVFESHSWKIKVWVKELISFVMSRIVTFLIIEEFGLFFLVSICRMGNLKFGMIDGKLAAKVILAFAAVLANYILGKFLVFKNDKK
;
A
#
# COMPACT_ATOMS: atom_id res chain seq x y z
N MET A 1 -45.31 -14.50 7.31
CA MET A 1 -44.21 -13.51 7.14
C MET A 1 -42.89 -14.12 6.62
N PHE A 2 -42.87 -15.36 6.16
CA PHE A 2 -41.66 -16.11 5.74
C PHE A 2 -41.46 -16.27 4.23
N ARG A 3 -42.38 -15.77 3.38
CA ARG A 3 -42.35 -16.03 1.92
C ARG A 3 -41.50 -15.03 1.11
N ASN A 4 -41.12 -13.86 1.65
CA ASN A 4 -40.37 -12.86 0.92
C ASN A 4 -38.85 -13.09 0.91
N ASN A 5 -38.31 -13.80 1.90
CA ASN A 5 -36.86 -13.97 2.02
C ASN A 5 -36.30 -15.02 1.02
N THR A 6 -37.10 -16.04 0.70
CA THR A 6 -36.72 -17.08 -0.26
C THR A 6 -36.72 -16.56 -1.69
N TYR A 7 -37.70 -15.71 -2.03
CA TYR A 7 -37.82 -15.10 -3.36
C TYR A 7 -36.64 -14.15 -3.68
N ILE A 8 -36.24 -13.33 -2.72
CA ILE A 8 -35.08 -12.42 -2.85
C ILE A 8 -33.78 -13.22 -3.01
N ARG A 9 -33.63 -14.29 -2.23
CA ARG A 9 -32.44 -15.17 -2.29
C ARG A 9 -32.33 -15.90 -3.63
N THR A 10 -33.44 -16.40 -4.15
CA THR A 10 -33.52 -17.08 -5.45
C THR A 10 -33.24 -16.11 -6.60
N ARG A 11 -33.75 -14.89 -6.54
CA ARG A 11 -33.50 -13.84 -7.54
C ARG A 11 -32.00 -13.46 -7.60
N HIS A 12 -31.34 -13.34 -6.45
CA HIS A 12 -29.89 -13.08 -6.38
C HIS A 12 -29.05 -14.24 -6.94
N ILE A 13 -29.47 -15.46 -6.74
CA ILE A 13 -28.80 -16.64 -7.29
C ILE A 13 -28.98 -16.68 -8.81
N ILE A 14 -30.18 -16.47 -9.34
CA ILE A 14 -30.47 -16.44 -10.77
C ILE A 14 -29.69 -15.32 -11.46
N LEU A 15 -29.65 -14.10 -10.88
CA LEU A 15 -28.87 -12.98 -11.42
C LEU A 15 -27.37 -13.28 -11.41
N ARG A 16 -26.84 -13.94 -10.38
CA ARG A 16 -25.43 -14.38 -10.35
C ARG A 16 -25.14 -15.43 -11.41
N VAL A 17 -26.03 -16.40 -11.63
CA VAL A 17 -25.88 -17.45 -12.64
C VAL A 17 -25.95 -16.84 -14.05
N LEU A 18 -26.91 -15.97 -14.34
CA LEU A 18 -27.04 -15.26 -15.60
C LEU A 18 -25.86 -14.32 -15.89
N TYR A 19 -25.33 -13.63 -14.86
CA TYR A 19 -24.13 -12.81 -15.00
C TYR A 19 -22.88 -13.65 -15.26
N CYS A 20 -22.76 -14.80 -14.59
CA CYS A 20 -21.63 -15.72 -14.80
C CYS A 20 -21.67 -16.41 -16.16
N SER A 21 -22.86 -16.72 -16.70
CA SER A 21 -23.04 -17.34 -18.03
C SER A 21 -22.72 -16.38 -19.19
N ARG A 22 -22.79 -15.07 -18.97
CA ARG A 22 -22.46 -14.02 -19.96
C ARG A 22 -20.99 -13.60 -19.98
N MET A 23 -20.23 -13.96 -18.96
CA MET A 23 -18.82 -13.59 -18.88
C MET A 23 -17.96 -14.45 -19.80
N THR A 24 -17.14 -13.81 -20.64
CA THR A 24 -16.15 -14.51 -21.44
C THR A 24 -15.07 -15.18 -20.55
N ARG A 25 -14.44 -16.25 -21.06
CA ARG A 25 -13.34 -16.95 -20.35
C ARG A 25 -12.22 -15.98 -19.93
N LYS A 26 -12.01 -14.90 -20.68
CA LYS A 26 -11.02 -13.85 -20.42
C LYS A 26 -11.42 -12.99 -19.21
N GLU A 27 -12.68 -12.61 -19.13
CA GLU A 27 -13.25 -11.82 -18.01
C GLU A 27 -13.27 -12.61 -16.72
N MET A 28 -13.59 -13.90 -16.76
CA MET A 28 -13.53 -14.78 -15.58
C MET A 28 -12.08 -14.92 -15.06
N LYS A 29 -11.10 -15.05 -15.94
CA LYS A 29 -9.68 -15.07 -15.56
C LYS A 29 -9.23 -13.74 -14.96
N MET A 30 -9.66 -12.62 -15.54
CA MET A 30 -9.37 -11.28 -15.00
C MET A 30 -10.02 -11.09 -13.64
N LYS A 31 -11.30 -11.44 -13.47
CA LYS A 31 -12.01 -11.34 -12.19
C LYS A 31 -11.32 -12.15 -11.10
N LYS A 32 -10.97 -13.42 -11.36
CA LYS A 32 -10.19 -14.24 -10.42
C LYS A 32 -8.81 -13.65 -10.10
N LYS A 33 -8.16 -13.02 -11.08
CA LYS A 33 -6.87 -12.35 -10.88
C LYS A 33 -7.01 -11.10 -10.00
N ILE A 34 -8.07 -10.32 -10.23
CA ILE A 34 -8.39 -9.12 -9.43
C ILE A 34 -8.78 -9.52 -8.00
N GLU A 35 -9.65 -10.52 -7.82
CA GLU A 35 -10.02 -11.05 -6.49
C GLU A 35 -8.81 -11.59 -5.72
N LYS A 36 -7.83 -12.17 -6.43
CA LYS A 36 -6.58 -12.64 -5.82
C LYS A 36 -5.65 -11.48 -5.41
N ILE A 37 -5.71 -10.35 -6.11
CA ILE A 37 -4.93 -9.13 -5.81
C ILE A 37 -5.61 -8.31 -4.71
N ILE A 38 -6.93 -8.16 -4.76
CA ILE A 38 -7.73 -7.50 -3.71
C ILE A 38 -8.02 -8.53 -2.61
N ASN A 39 -6.97 -8.96 -1.95
CA ASN A 39 -7.05 -9.83 -0.80
C ASN A 39 -7.22 -8.99 0.48
N LYS A 40 -7.74 -9.57 1.55
CA LYS A 40 -7.81 -8.95 2.89
C LYS A 40 -6.45 -8.31 3.26
N GLU A 41 -5.34 -8.97 2.95
CA GLU A 41 -3.98 -8.47 3.16
C GLU A 41 -3.74 -7.13 2.46
N THR A 42 -4.14 -6.98 1.18
CA THR A 42 -3.94 -5.74 0.40
C THR A 42 -4.76 -4.58 0.96
N ILE A 43 -6.01 -4.85 1.35
CA ILE A 43 -6.89 -3.83 1.95
C ILE A 43 -6.31 -3.35 3.27
N LEU A 44 -5.87 -4.28 4.13
CA LEU A 44 -5.23 -3.95 5.40
C LEU A 44 -3.92 -3.19 5.19
N TYR A 45 -3.13 -3.56 4.18
CA TYR A 45 -1.90 -2.85 3.85
C TYR A 45 -2.15 -1.39 3.48
N ILE A 46 -3.14 -1.12 2.63
CA ILE A 46 -3.52 0.25 2.23
C ILE A 46 -4.07 1.01 3.45
N PHE A 47 -4.93 0.37 4.23
CA PHE A 47 -5.50 0.96 5.45
C PHE A 47 -4.39 1.40 6.43
N PHE A 48 -3.47 0.51 6.76
CA PHE A 48 -2.33 0.85 7.64
C PHE A 48 -1.34 1.81 7.00
N GLY A 49 -1.25 1.84 5.66
CA GLY A 49 -0.48 2.85 4.93
C GLY A 49 -1.01 4.27 5.17
N VAL A 50 -2.34 4.47 5.13
CA VAL A 50 -2.97 5.75 5.47
C VAL A 50 -2.68 6.13 6.93
N TRP A 51 -2.84 5.19 7.86
CA TRP A 51 -2.52 5.42 9.28
C TRP A 51 -1.04 5.76 9.50
N THR A 52 -0.14 5.12 8.77
CA THR A 52 1.30 5.45 8.81
C THR A 52 1.55 6.91 8.42
N THR A 53 0.84 7.42 7.42
CA THR A 53 0.92 8.82 7.01
C THR A 53 0.41 9.75 8.13
N ILE A 54 -0.71 9.41 8.76
CA ILE A 54 -1.25 10.17 9.91
C ILE A 54 -0.25 10.19 11.08
N VAL A 55 0.38 9.05 11.38
CA VAL A 55 1.42 8.97 12.42
C VAL A 55 2.63 9.83 12.06
N ASN A 56 3.05 9.84 10.80
CA ASN A 56 4.17 10.66 10.35
C ASN A 56 3.89 12.16 10.58
N PHE A 57 2.78 12.66 10.07
CA PHE A 57 2.41 14.07 10.23
C PHE A 57 2.16 14.43 11.70
N GLY A 58 1.46 13.59 12.45
CA GLY A 58 1.19 13.82 13.87
C GLY A 58 2.47 13.90 14.71
N SER A 59 3.38 12.96 14.50
CA SER A 59 4.68 12.95 15.19
C SER A 59 5.53 14.15 14.77
N PHE A 60 5.51 14.54 13.50
CA PHE A 60 6.23 15.72 13.02
C PHE A 60 5.78 16.97 13.76
N VAL A 61 4.47 17.22 13.83
CA VAL A 61 3.93 18.39 14.57
C VAL A 61 4.29 18.36 16.05
N ILE A 62 4.29 17.17 16.68
CA ILE A 62 4.67 17.02 18.08
C ILE A 62 6.15 17.35 18.28
N PHE A 63 7.02 16.79 17.46
CA PHE A 63 8.46 17.03 17.55
C PHE A 63 8.84 18.48 17.20
N GLU A 64 8.19 19.08 16.20
CA GLU A 64 8.40 20.50 15.89
C GLU A 64 8.03 21.43 17.04
N LYS A 65 6.92 21.13 17.74
CA LYS A 65 6.55 21.88 18.97
C LYS A 65 7.53 21.68 20.12
N PHE A 66 8.15 20.50 20.21
CA PHE A 66 9.06 20.17 21.29
C PHE A 66 10.46 20.72 21.08
N PHE A 67 10.99 20.63 19.87
CA PHE A 67 12.36 21.08 19.54
C PHE A 67 12.41 22.53 19.03
N GLY A 68 11.30 23.08 18.58
CA GLY A 68 11.22 24.37 17.90
C GLY A 68 11.32 24.26 16.37
N SER A 69 10.72 25.22 15.68
CA SER A 69 10.65 25.24 14.20
C SER A 69 12.01 25.33 13.50
N GLU A 70 13.05 25.79 14.20
CA GLU A 70 14.40 25.81 13.67
C GLU A 70 14.99 24.41 13.45
N TYR A 71 14.53 23.43 14.24
CA TYR A 71 15.01 22.03 14.17
C TYR A 71 14.07 21.10 13.37
N TYR A 72 13.38 21.65 12.36
CA TYR A 72 12.42 20.89 11.54
C TYR A 72 13.01 19.62 10.90
N LEU A 73 14.32 19.58 10.59
CA LEU A 73 14.98 18.38 10.07
C LEU A 73 15.04 17.26 11.10
N ILE A 74 15.32 17.60 12.37
CA ILE A 74 15.32 16.62 13.47
C ILE A 74 13.91 16.10 13.71
N ALA A 75 12.91 16.99 13.71
CA ALA A 75 11.51 16.64 13.79
C ALA A 75 11.07 15.69 12.66
N ASN A 76 11.54 15.95 11.41
CA ASN A 76 11.27 15.12 10.26
C ASN A 76 11.88 13.71 10.37
N VAL A 77 13.14 13.61 10.79
CA VAL A 77 13.79 12.30 11.02
C VAL A 77 13.09 11.52 12.12
N GLY A 78 12.76 12.19 13.23
CA GLY A 78 12.02 11.56 14.33
C GLY A 78 10.65 11.04 13.89
N SER A 79 9.89 11.84 13.14
CA SER A 79 8.59 11.43 12.62
C SER A 79 8.68 10.28 11.61
N PHE A 80 9.70 10.27 10.76
CA PHE A 80 9.97 9.16 9.84
C PHE A 80 10.27 7.86 10.60
N ILE A 81 11.04 7.92 11.69
CA ILE A 81 11.33 6.75 12.53
C ILE A 81 10.04 6.23 13.16
N CYS A 82 9.24 7.10 13.79
CA CYS A 82 7.96 6.72 14.40
C CYS A 82 7.00 6.08 13.38
N ALA A 83 6.84 6.70 12.22
CA ALA A 83 5.98 6.19 11.15
C ALA A 83 6.48 4.84 10.61
N THR A 84 7.79 4.67 10.46
CA THR A 84 8.39 3.43 9.96
C THR A 84 8.21 2.28 10.96
N LEU A 85 8.41 2.53 12.25
CA LEU A 85 8.17 1.54 13.29
C LEU A 85 6.69 1.16 13.37
N PHE A 86 5.79 2.13 13.33
CA PHE A 86 4.36 1.88 13.28
C PHE A 86 3.98 1.02 12.07
N ALA A 87 4.46 1.39 10.87
CA ALA A 87 4.22 0.63 9.66
C ALA A 87 4.79 -0.79 9.71
N PHE A 88 5.98 -0.98 10.26
CA PHE A 88 6.58 -2.29 10.42
C PHE A 88 5.75 -3.18 11.34
N ILE A 89 5.38 -2.68 12.52
CA ILE A 89 4.60 -3.44 13.51
C ILE A 89 3.23 -3.81 12.94
N THR A 90 2.51 -2.85 12.35
CA THR A 90 1.18 -3.09 11.80
C THR A 90 1.20 -4.03 10.61
N ASN A 91 2.16 -3.90 9.71
CA ASN A 91 2.31 -4.81 8.58
C ASN A 91 2.70 -6.21 9.05
N LYS A 92 3.66 -6.34 9.98
CA LYS A 92 4.06 -7.63 10.53
C LYS A 92 2.88 -8.36 11.16
N TYR A 93 2.14 -7.68 12.03
CA TYR A 93 1.10 -8.30 12.87
C TYR A 93 -0.21 -8.51 12.13
N PHE A 94 -0.71 -7.47 11.44
CA PHE A 94 -2.07 -7.47 10.90
C PHE A 94 -2.15 -7.81 9.41
N VAL A 95 -1.10 -7.48 8.64
CA VAL A 95 -1.12 -7.69 7.19
C VAL A 95 -0.53 -9.05 6.83
N PHE A 96 0.67 -9.35 7.33
CA PHE A 96 1.40 -10.56 6.95
C PHE A 96 1.30 -11.69 7.99
N GLU A 97 0.65 -11.42 9.14
CA GLU A 97 0.41 -12.39 10.21
C GLU A 97 1.70 -13.13 10.67
N SER A 98 2.83 -12.39 10.68
CA SER A 98 4.12 -12.89 11.14
C SER A 98 4.21 -12.74 12.66
N HIS A 99 4.12 -13.84 13.39
CA HIS A 99 4.04 -13.85 14.85
C HIS A 99 5.36 -14.16 15.56
N SER A 100 6.45 -14.31 14.82
CA SER A 100 7.76 -14.56 15.45
C SER A 100 8.30 -13.31 16.13
N TRP A 101 8.53 -13.41 17.45
CA TRP A 101 9.11 -12.36 18.28
C TRP A 101 10.55 -12.63 18.69
N LYS A 102 11.20 -13.64 18.06
CA LYS A 102 12.63 -13.86 18.26
C LYS A 102 13.39 -12.62 17.80
N ILE A 103 14.18 -12.01 18.68
CA ILE A 103 14.91 -10.75 18.42
C ILE A 103 15.70 -10.82 17.11
N LYS A 104 16.37 -11.93 16.83
CA LYS A 104 17.16 -12.14 15.60
C LYS A 104 16.30 -12.07 14.33
N VAL A 105 15.08 -12.62 14.38
CA VAL A 105 14.13 -12.57 13.26
C VAL A 105 13.56 -11.16 13.11
N TRP A 106 13.15 -10.58 14.24
CA TRP A 106 12.56 -9.24 14.28
C TRP A 106 13.49 -8.16 13.71
N VAL A 107 14.76 -8.14 14.13
CA VAL A 107 15.77 -7.19 13.63
C VAL A 107 16.03 -7.39 12.14
N LYS A 108 16.14 -8.64 11.68
CA LYS A 108 16.34 -8.95 10.25
C LYS A 108 15.16 -8.45 9.40
N GLU A 109 13.94 -8.69 9.86
CA GLU A 109 12.73 -8.23 9.17
C GLU A 109 12.62 -6.71 9.15
N LEU A 110 12.93 -6.04 10.28
CA LEU A 110 12.93 -4.57 10.36
C LEU A 110 13.94 -3.97 9.38
N ILE A 111 15.18 -4.45 9.36
CA ILE A 111 16.20 -3.98 8.43
C ILE A 111 15.75 -4.21 6.98
N SER A 112 15.26 -5.41 6.66
CA SER A 112 14.77 -5.72 5.32
C SER A 112 13.57 -4.83 4.93
N PHE A 113 12.69 -4.52 5.87
CA PHE A 113 11.53 -3.63 5.65
C PHE A 113 11.97 -2.20 5.35
N VAL A 114 12.89 -1.64 6.14
CA VAL A 114 13.44 -0.30 5.93
C VAL A 114 14.18 -0.22 4.59
N MET A 115 15.04 -1.20 4.32
CA MET A 115 15.81 -1.25 3.06
C MET A 115 14.89 -1.37 1.84
N SER A 116 13.83 -2.19 1.91
CA SER A 116 12.88 -2.30 0.81
C SER A 116 12.18 -0.97 0.51
N ARG A 117 11.85 -0.18 1.53
CA ARG A 117 11.26 1.15 1.37
C ARG A 117 12.22 2.16 0.76
N ILE A 118 13.48 2.16 1.18
CA ILE A 118 14.51 3.02 0.61
C ILE A 118 14.73 2.68 -0.87
N VAL A 119 14.85 1.40 -1.20
CA VAL A 119 15.05 0.96 -2.58
C VAL A 119 13.86 1.31 -3.47
N THR A 120 12.63 1.10 -3.00
CA THR A 120 11.43 1.48 -3.78
C THR A 120 11.31 2.99 -3.95
N PHE A 121 11.65 3.78 -2.93
CA PHE A 121 11.69 5.23 -3.04
C PHE A 121 12.68 5.67 -4.13
N LEU A 122 13.93 5.23 -4.06
CA LEU A 122 14.96 5.63 -5.03
C LEU A 122 14.63 5.19 -6.46
N ILE A 123 14.17 3.94 -6.65
CA ILE A 123 13.94 3.39 -7.99
C ILE A 123 12.60 3.86 -8.56
N ILE A 124 11.54 3.82 -7.79
CA ILE A 124 10.18 4.10 -8.30
C ILE A 124 9.89 5.59 -8.22
N GLU A 125 10.09 6.23 -7.07
CA GLU A 125 9.70 7.62 -6.92
C GLU A 125 10.72 8.55 -7.57
N GLU A 126 12.00 8.45 -7.28
CA GLU A 126 13.00 9.38 -7.83
C GLU A 126 13.31 9.08 -9.30
N PHE A 127 13.80 7.88 -9.58
CA PHE A 127 14.15 7.53 -10.97
C PHE A 127 12.93 7.43 -11.87
N GLY A 128 11.81 6.90 -11.37
CA GLY A 128 10.54 6.84 -12.12
C GLY A 128 9.99 8.23 -12.44
N LEU A 129 10.07 9.19 -11.50
CA LEU A 129 9.64 10.57 -11.73
C LEU A 129 10.51 11.25 -12.81
N PHE A 130 11.84 11.11 -12.72
CA PHE A 130 12.75 11.58 -13.75
C PHE A 130 12.40 10.98 -15.13
N PHE A 131 12.17 9.67 -15.20
CA PHE A 131 11.81 8.98 -16.44
C PHE A 131 10.51 9.51 -17.04
N LEU A 132 9.43 9.56 -16.25
CA LEU A 132 8.12 9.99 -16.74
C LEU A 132 8.10 11.47 -17.12
N VAL A 133 8.71 12.33 -16.32
CA VAL A 133 8.68 13.80 -16.54
C VAL A 133 9.63 14.21 -17.66
N SER A 134 10.87 13.69 -17.64
CA SER A 134 11.92 14.14 -18.57
C SER A 134 11.95 13.35 -19.87
N ILE A 135 11.86 12.02 -19.80
CA ILE A 135 11.96 11.16 -21.00
C ILE A 135 10.61 11.01 -21.67
N CYS A 136 9.54 10.66 -20.93
CA CYS A 136 8.19 10.55 -21.49
C CYS A 136 7.50 11.91 -21.69
N ARG A 137 8.15 13.03 -21.30
CA ARG A 137 7.65 14.40 -21.44
C ARG A 137 6.27 14.65 -20.81
N MET A 138 5.91 13.84 -19.80
CA MET A 138 4.66 14.04 -19.07
C MET A 138 4.58 15.42 -18.38
N GLY A 139 5.72 16.03 -18.06
CA GLY A 139 5.77 17.36 -17.48
C GLY A 139 5.14 18.46 -18.36
N ASN A 140 5.03 18.25 -19.66
CA ASN A 140 4.43 19.19 -20.61
C ASN A 140 2.92 18.95 -20.83
N LEU A 141 2.38 17.87 -20.30
CA LEU A 141 0.96 17.52 -20.41
C LEU A 141 0.16 18.22 -19.31
N LYS A 142 -1.02 18.71 -19.68
CA LYS A 142 -2.01 19.24 -18.74
C LYS A 142 -3.27 18.39 -18.85
N PHE A 143 -3.67 17.78 -17.77
CA PHE A 143 -4.92 17.01 -17.65
C PHE A 143 -5.98 17.86 -16.93
N GLY A 144 -6.56 18.84 -17.61
CA GLY A 144 -7.47 19.79 -17.02
C GLY A 144 -6.75 20.67 -15.98
N MET A 145 -7.15 20.57 -14.72
CA MET A 145 -6.52 21.31 -13.60
C MET A 145 -5.28 20.61 -13.01
N ILE A 146 -4.97 19.39 -13.45
CA ILE A 146 -3.86 18.58 -12.91
C ILE A 146 -2.64 18.73 -13.82
N ASP A 147 -1.53 19.16 -13.24
CA ASP A 147 -0.24 19.20 -13.94
C ASP A 147 0.27 17.77 -14.17
N GLY A 148 0.89 17.54 -15.34
CA GLY A 148 1.45 16.25 -15.72
C GLY A 148 2.51 15.72 -14.75
N LYS A 149 3.26 16.60 -14.08
CA LYS A 149 4.18 16.23 -13.00
C LYS A 149 3.45 15.64 -11.81
N LEU A 150 2.32 16.25 -11.41
CA LEU A 150 1.50 15.75 -10.30
C LEU A 150 0.86 14.41 -10.66
N ALA A 151 0.36 14.27 -11.90
CA ALA A 151 -0.17 13.00 -12.39
C ALA A 151 0.88 11.88 -12.38
N ALA A 152 2.10 12.17 -12.85
CA ALA A 152 3.22 11.24 -12.79
C ALA A 152 3.53 10.81 -11.34
N LYS A 153 3.59 11.76 -10.42
CA LYS A 153 3.84 11.49 -9.00
C LYS A 153 2.78 10.60 -8.36
N VAL A 154 1.51 10.82 -8.68
CA VAL A 154 0.40 9.98 -8.20
C VAL A 154 0.53 8.54 -8.72
N ILE A 155 0.81 8.37 -10.02
CA ILE A 155 1.01 7.04 -10.63
C ILE A 155 2.17 6.30 -9.95
N LEU A 156 3.29 6.97 -9.72
CA LEU A 156 4.47 6.38 -9.08
C LEU A 156 4.23 6.05 -7.61
N ALA A 157 3.49 6.88 -6.88
CA ALA A 157 3.09 6.57 -5.51
C ALA A 157 2.26 5.27 -5.42
N PHE A 158 1.31 5.06 -6.36
CA PHE A 158 0.59 3.78 -6.45
C PHE A 158 1.53 2.61 -6.77
N ALA A 159 2.46 2.80 -7.70
CA ALA A 159 3.45 1.77 -8.04
C ALA A 159 4.35 1.43 -6.84
N ALA A 160 4.78 2.43 -6.08
CA ALA A 160 5.59 2.25 -4.87
C ALA A 160 4.82 1.48 -3.78
N VAL A 161 3.53 1.79 -3.57
CA VAL A 161 2.67 1.05 -2.62
C VAL A 161 2.58 -0.43 -3.01
N LEU A 162 2.34 -0.73 -4.29
CA LEU A 162 2.27 -2.11 -4.78
C LEU A 162 3.61 -2.83 -4.65
N ALA A 163 4.72 -2.18 -5.01
CA ALA A 163 6.06 -2.75 -4.89
C ALA A 163 6.41 -3.03 -3.42
N ASN A 164 6.14 -2.09 -2.51
CA ASN A 164 6.35 -2.27 -1.08
C ASN A 164 5.52 -3.43 -0.50
N TYR A 165 4.27 -3.60 -0.96
CA TYR A 165 3.44 -4.74 -0.58
C TYR A 165 4.06 -6.07 -1.04
N ILE A 166 4.50 -6.15 -2.30
CA ILE A 166 5.12 -7.36 -2.88
C ILE A 166 6.42 -7.69 -2.15
N LEU A 167 7.29 -6.70 -1.94
CA LEU A 167 8.55 -6.88 -1.21
C LEU A 167 8.30 -7.29 0.25
N GLY A 168 7.34 -6.68 0.92
CA GLY A 168 6.92 -7.06 2.27
C GLY A 168 6.51 -8.53 2.33
N LYS A 169 5.66 -8.95 1.40
CA LYS A 169 5.12 -10.32 1.37
C LYS A 169 6.16 -11.39 1.03
N PHE A 170 7.04 -11.13 0.07
CA PHE A 170 7.93 -12.14 -0.50
C PHE A 170 9.36 -12.09 0.04
N LEU A 171 9.84 -10.94 0.50
CA LEU A 171 11.21 -10.76 0.97
C LEU A 171 11.29 -10.57 2.48
N VAL A 172 10.43 -9.69 3.04
CA VAL A 172 10.53 -9.32 4.45
C VAL A 172 9.96 -10.40 5.36
N PHE A 173 8.69 -10.77 5.14
CA PHE A 173 7.92 -11.65 6.04
C PHE A 173 7.76 -13.10 5.52
N LYS A 174 8.70 -13.56 4.70
CA LYS A 174 8.65 -14.88 4.07
C LYS A 174 8.80 -16.06 5.03
N ASN A 175 9.49 -15.87 6.16
CA ASN A 175 10.00 -16.98 6.97
C ASN A 175 9.04 -17.51 8.04
N ASP A 176 7.87 -16.89 8.27
CA ASP A 176 6.98 -17.28 9.38
C ASP A 176 5.77 -18.14 8.97
N LYS A 177 5.69 -18.59 7.72
CA LYS A 177 4.64 -19.53 7.27
C LYS A 177 5.08 -21.00 7.39
N LYS A 178 5.74 -21.37 8.50
CA LYS A 178 5.95 -22.77 8.88
C LYS A 178 5.39 -23.03 10.25
#